data_67d90eae09074a31e157ea782167020b
#
_entry.id   67d90eae09074a31e157ea782167020b
#
_cell.length_a   1.000
_cell.length_b   1.000
_cell.length_c   1.000
_cell.angle_alpha   90.00
_cell.angle_beta   90.00
_cell.angle_gamma   90.00
#
_symmetry.space_group_name_H-M   'P 1'
#
loop_
_entity.id
_entity.type
_entity.pdbx_description
1 polymer ?
#
loop_
_entity_poly.entity_id
_entity_poly.type
_entity_poly.pdbx_seq_one_letter_code
_entity_poly.pdbx_strand_id
1 'polypeptide(L)'
;MRFGAHMSTSGGAWRALQRGRSINCEIVQIFVKNNMQWSGKPASPEKLALYANELSANTFSCVFGHAGYLINLGALASENRDRSIQSLIQEIEFATALGLPFLVMHPGAHLGAGETIGLKQIVAGLDEVFAATKRSPVRIALENTAGQGTCLGSKMEHLAGIYEGVKKPERLGICLDTAHLFAAGYDIRTRKGWTKPLDKIEKLVGLKEILAFHLNDSKTALGSRVDRHAHIGQGQIGIEGFRILVNDSRFKDKPGCLETPKSDDLHEDVQNLATLRSLVRPPKNWSRGVMEY
;
A
#
# COMPACT_ATOMS: atom_id res chain seq x y z
N MET A 1 6.02 8.61 -11.15
CA MET A 1 5.82 7.64 -10.05
C MET A 1 7.18 7.15 -9.61
N ARG A 2 7.38 6.87 -8.32
CA ARG A 2 8.63 6.36 -7.72
C ARG A 2 8.47 4.87 -7.46
N PHE A 3 9.34 4.04 -8.01
CA PHE A 3 9.17 2.59 -7.99
C PHE A 3 10.02 1.90 -6.95
N GLY A 4 9.48 0.86 -6.36
CA GLY A 4 10.19 -0.04 -5.45
C GLY A 4 9.34 -1.25 -5.10
N ALA A 5 9.69 -1.93 -4.02
CA ALA A 5 9.02 -3.17 -3.66
C ALA A 5 8.93 -3.37 -2.13
N HIS A 6 8.06 -4.25 -1.74
CA HIS A 6 7.96 -4.73 -0.36
C HIS A 6 9.16 -5.62 -0.04
N MET A 7 9.97 -5.22 0.94
CA MET A 7 11.20 -5.91 1.30
C MET A 7 11.09 -6.65 2.62
N SER A 8 11.63 -7.85 2.64
CA SER A 8 11.74 -8.65 3.87
C SER A 8 12.58 -7.94 4.92
N THR A 9 12.07 -7.88 6.15
CA THR A 9 12.78 -7.38 7.33
C THR A 9 13.53 -8.47 8.10
N SER A 10 13.70 -9.66 7.52
CA SER A 10 14.52 -10.71 8.11
C SER A 10 15.94 -10.20 8.38
N GLY A 11 16.40 -10.33 9.62
CA GLY A 11 17.66 -9.76 10.11
C GLY A 11 17.57 -8.32 10.61
N GLY A 12 16.44 -7.63 10.44
CA GLY A 12 16.18 -6.25 10.89
C GLY A 12 15.71 -5.33 9.76
N ALA A 13 15.02 -4.24 10.13
CA ALA A 13 14.47 -3.27 9.16
C ALA A 13 15.57 -2.64 8.26
N TRP A 14 16.77 -2.42 8.78
CA TRP A 14 17.92 -1.94 8.01
C TRP A 14 18.32 -2.89 6.86
N ARG A 15 18.14 -4.20 7.03
CA ARG A 15 18.37 -5.19 5.97
C ARG A 15 17.38 -5.04 4.81
N ALA A 16 16.15 -4.64 5.10
CA ALA A 16 15.17 -4.34 4.04
C ALA A 16 15.61 -3.17 3.17
N LEU A 17 16.22 -2.12 3.76
CA LEU A 17 16.79 -1.01 3.00
C LEU A 17 17.96 -1.46 2.11
N GLN A 18 18.83 -2.32 2.63
CA GLN A 18 19.91 -2.91 1.83
C GLN A 18 19.40 -3.73 0.64
N ARG A 19 18.37 -4.55 0.86
CA ARG A 19 17.69 -5.31 -0.20
C ARG A 19 17.09 -4.37 -1.25
N GLY A 20 16.37 -3.34 -0.82
CA GLY A 20 15.80 -2.34 -1.73
C GLY A 20 16.89 -1.64 -2.56
N ARG A 21 18.01 -1.26 -1.93
CA ARG A 21 19.15 -0.64 -2.62
C ARG A 21 19.76 -1.57 -3.67
N SER A 22 19.94 -2.86 -3.35
CA SER A 22 20.59 -3.82 -4.27
C SER A 22 19.86 -3.98 -5.60
N ILE A 23 18.55 -3.67 -5.64
CA ILE A 23 17.74 -3.72 -6.86
C ILE A 23 17.27 -2.33 -7.33
N ASN A 24 17.93 -1.26 -6.87
CA ASN A 24 17.66 0.12 -7.26
C ASN A 24 16.22 0.58 -6.97
N CYS A 25 15.63 0.21 -5.83
CA CYS A 25 14.38 0.76 -5.39
C CYS A 25 14.49 2.26 -5.08
N GLU A 26 13.50 3.06 -5.52
CA GLU A 26 13.34 4.47 -5.13
C GLU A 26 12.48 4.59 -3.86
N ILE A 27 11.66 3.60 -3.57
CA ILE A 27 10.86 3.47 -2.34
C ILE A 27 10.97 2.06 -1.80
N VAL A 28 10.72 1.89 -0.50
CA VAL A 28 10.69 0.57 0.13
C VAL A 28 9.47 0.48 1.05
N GLN A 29 8.73 -0.62 0.96
CA GLN A 29 7.70 -1.00 1.93
C GLN A 29 8.21 -2.13 2.81
N ILE A 30 7.85 -2.11 4.08
CA ILE A 30 8.26 -3.13 5.06
C ILE A 30 7.11 -3.50 6.00
N PHE A 31 7.12 -4.71 6.54
CA PHE A 31 6.41 -5.00 7.78
C PHE A 31 7.22 -4.49 8.96
N VAL A 32 6.57 -3.76 9.90
CA VAL A 32 7.25 -3.21 11.08
C VAL A 32 7.46 -4.24 12.19
N LYS A 33 6.78 -5.38 12.10
CA LYS A 33 6.95 -6.58 12.91
C LYS A 33 6.63 -7.83 12.09
N ASN A 34 6.72 -9.03 12.67
CA ASN A 34 6.24 -10.24 12.01
C ASN A 34 4.73 -10.12 11.74
N ASN A 35 4.35 -10.19 10.47
CA ASN A 35 2.98 -10.01 9.98
C ASN A 35 1.99 -11.11 10.40
N MET A 36 2.50 -12.24 10.90
CA MET A 36 1.71 -13.38 11.41
C MET A 36 1.70 -13.46 12.96
N GLN A 37 2.08 -12.39 13.65
CA GLN A 37 2.07 -12.30 15.11
C GLN A 37 1.29 -11.09 15.59
N TRP A 38 0.53 -11.24 16.65
CA TRP A 38 -0.25 -10.17 17.28
C TRP A 38 0.63 -9.07 17.90
N SER A 39 1.75 -9.47 18.47
CA SER A 39 2.68 -8.55 19.13
C SER A 39 4.11 -8.80 18.69
N GLY A 40 4.95 -7.79 18.84
CA GLY A 40 6.38 -7.85 18.56
C GLY A 40 7.18 -7.14 19.65
N LYS A 41 8.50 -7.32 19.62
CA LYS A 41 9.39 -6.54 20.46
C LYS A 41 9.82 -5.28 19.71
N PRO A 42 9.90 -4.11 20.37
CA PRO A 42 10.43 -2.91 19.75
C PRO A 42 11.89 -3.15 19.31
N ALA A 43 12.30 -2.46 18.26
CA ALA A 43 13.69 -2.51 17.84
C ALA A 43 14.59 -1.90 18.92
N SER A 44 15.74 -2.55 19.20
CA SER A 44 16.70 -1.99 20.13
C SER A 44 17.32 -0.71 19.59
N PRO A 45 17.88 0.18 20.45
CA PRO A 45 18.57 1.40 20.01
C PRO A 45 19.63 1.15 18.94
N GLU A 46 20.39 0.04 19.04
CA GLU A 46 21.42 -0.34 18.08
C GLU A 46 20.81 -0.65 16.71
N LYS A 47 19.66 -1.37 16.68
CA LYS A 47 18.95 -1.69 15.43
C LYS A 47 18.33 -0.44 14.81
N LEU A 48 17.82 0.49 15.61
CA LEU A 48 17.33 1.78 15.13
C LEU A 48 18.48 2.62 14.56
N ALA A 49 19.65 2.64 15.20
CA ALA A 49 20.84 3.32 14.66
C ALA A 49 21.30 2.72 13.33
N LEU A 50 21.34 1.39 13.20
CA LEU A 50 21.65 0.73 11.91
C LEU A 50 20.64 1.13 10.83
N TYR A 51 19.34 1.17 11.16
CA TYR A 51 18.31 1.60 10.22
C TYR A 51 18.49 3.06 9.79
N ALA A 52 18.72 3.97 10.75
CA ALA A 52 18.94 5.38 10.48
C ALA A 52 20.19 5.60 9.59
N ASN A 53 21.27 4.87 9.84
CA ASN A 53 22.48 4.92 9.01
C ASN A 53 22.20 4.46 7.57
N GLU A 54 21.51 3.34 7.38
CA GLU A 54 21.14 2.88 6.04
C GLU A 54 20.19 3.85 5.35
N LEU A 55 19.23 4.42 6.06
CA LEU A 55 18.30 5.40 5.50
C LEU A 55 19.04 6.66 5.03
N SER A 56 19.97 7.20 5.83
CA SER A 56 20.76 8.40 5.49
C SER A 56 21.78 8.14 4.37
N ALA A 57 22.29 6.93 4.25
CA ALA A 57 23.25 6.54 3.20
C ALA A 57 22.57 6.30 1.83
N ASN A 58 21.23 6.35 1.76
CA ASN A 58 20.47 6.04 0.57
C ASN A 58 19.49 7.17 0.22
N THR A 59 19.16 7.27 -1.06
CA THR A 59 18.26 8.31 -1.60
C THR A 59 16.85 7.81 -1.80
N PHE A 60 16.32 6.98 -0.85
CA PHE A 60 14.91 6.58 -0.92
C PHE A 60 14.00 7.81 -0.81
N SER A 61 13.10 7.97 -1.76
CA SER A 61 12.12 9.04 -1.74
C SER A 61 11.03 8.82 -0.68
N CYS A 62 10.79 7.56 -0.31
CA CYS A 62 9.85 7.16 0.74
C CYS A 62 10.16 5.75 1.24
N VAL A 63 10.16 5.58 2.56
CA VAL A 63 10.06 4.25 3.19
C VAL A 63 8.79 4.25 4.01
N PHE A 64 7.94 3.25 3.85
CA PHE A 64 6.66 3.17 4.54
C PHE A 64 6.36 1.73 4.98
N GLY A 65 5.38 1.57 5.83
CA GLY A 65 5.05 0.27 6.38
C GLY A 65 3.77 -0.33 5.83
N HIS A 66 3.62 -1.63 6.06
CA HIS A 66 2.36 -2.35 5.91
C HIS A 66 1.99 -3.02 7.24
N ALA A 67 0.73 -2.96 7.61
CA ALA A 67 0.22 -3.60 8.82
C ALA A 67 0.12 -5.13 8.65
N GLY A 68 0.22 -5.85 9.77
CA GLY A 68 0.15 -7.30 9.77
C GLY A 68 -1.22 -7.84 9.33
N TYR A 69 -1.22 -9.02 8.71
CA TYR A 69 -2.43 -9.64 8.14
C TYR A 69 -3.47 -10.11 9.17
N LEU A 70 -3.09 -10.25 10.44
CA LEU A 70 -4.03 -10.67 11.49
C LEU A 70 -5.00 -9.57 11.90
N ILE A 71 -4.68 -8.30 11.59
CA ILE A 71 -5.47 -7.13 12.00
C ILE A 71 -6.79 -7.10 11.24
N ASN A 72 -7.91 -7.16 11.99
CA ASN A 72 -9.25 -7.02 11.46
C ASN A 72 -10.10 -6.14 12.38
N LEU A 73 -10.23 -4.85 12.03
CA LEU A 73 -11.06 -3.91 12.77
C LEU A 73 -12.56 -4.02 12.44
N GLY A 74 -12.92 -4.71 11.34
CA GLY A 74 -14.31 -4.85 10.88
C GLY A 74 -15.15 -5.92 11.59
N ALA A 75 -14.51 -6.73 12.44
CA ALA A 75 -15.19 -7.75 13.23
C ALA A 75 -16.01 -7.12 14.37
N LEU A 76 -17.08 -7.82 14.79
CA LEU A 76 -17.80 -7.50 16.03
C LEU A 76 -16.87 -7.58 17.26
N ALA A 77 -17.32 -6.97 18.36
CA ALA A 77 -16.59 -6.99 19.63
C ALA A 77 -16.20 -8.43 20.01
N SER A 78 -14.90 -8.68 20.19
CA SER A 78 -14.33 -9.97 20.48
C SER A 78 -12.86 -9.79 20.89
N GLU A 79 -12.30 -10.81 21.54
CA GLU A 79 -10.88 -10.83 21.91
C GLU A 79 -9.97 -10.60 20.68
N ASN A 80 -10.29 -11.15 19.51
CA ASN A 80 -9.51 -10.94 18.30
C ASN A 80 -9.60 -9.52 17.76
N ARG A 81 -10.74 -8.83 17.93
CA ARG A 81 -10.88 -7.41 17.60
C ARG A 81 -10.01 -6.56 18.53
N ASP A 82 -10.04 -6.85 19.83
CA ASP A 82 -9.21 -6.13 20.82
C ASP A 82 -7.72 -6.35 20.55
N ARG A 83 -7.32 -7.58 20.23
CA ARG A 83 -5.95 -7.90 19.77
C ARG A 83 -5.59 -7.13 18.49
N SER A 84 -6.52 -6.97 17.56
CA SER A 84 -6.30 -6.19 16.33
C SER A 84 -6.01 -4.72 16.64
N ILE A 85 -6.79 -4.10 17.55
CA ILE A 85 -6.58 -2.73 17.99
C ILE A 85 -5.20 -2.58 18.67
N GLN A 86 -4.88 -3.44 19.62
CA GLN A 86 -3.60 -3.41 20.32
C GLN A 86 -2.42 -3.65 19.39
N SER A 87 -2.56 -4.58 18.43
CA SER A 87 -1.55 -4.83 17.41
C SER A 87 -1.29 -3.61 16.53
N LEU A 88 -2.36 -2.92 16.08
CA LEU A 88 -2.23 -1.73 15.24
C LEU A 88 -1.62 -0.55 16.02
N ILE A 89 -1.97 -0.38 17.29
CA ILE A 89 -1.32 0.63 18.17
C ILE A 89 0.19 0.37 18.20
N GLN A 90 0.59 -0.87 18.49
CA GLN A 90 2.01 -1.24 18.56
C GLN A 90 2.72 -1.04 17.22
N GLU A 91 2.07 -1.36 16.09
CA GLU A 91 2.65 -1.16 14.77
C GLU A 91 2.85 0.31 14.43
N ILE A 92 1.93 1.19 14.85
CA ILE A 92 2.09 2.65 14.72
C ILE A 92 3.27 3.14 15.58
N GLU A 93 3.44 2.61 16.79
CA GLU A 93 4.60 2.95 17.66
C GLU A 93 5.92 2.53 17.00
N PHE A 94 5.99 1.32 16.43
CA PHE A 94 7.17 0.85 15.72
C PHE A 94 7.44 1.67 14.45
N ALA A 95 6.40 2.00 13.69
CA ALA A 95 6.51 2.88 12.54
C ALA A 95 7.01 4.27 12.93
N THR A 96 6.54 4.79 14.06
CA THR A 96 7.00 6.08 14.62
C THR A 96 8.49 6.02 14.97
N ALA A 97 8.93 4.95 15.63
CA ALA A 97 10.33 4.76 15.99
C ALA A 97 11.26 4.65 14.76
N LEU A 98 10.75 4.13 13.64
CA LEU A 98 11.45 4.05 12.36
C LEU A 98 11.30 5.33 11.50
N GLY A 99 10.53 6.33 11.94
CA GLY A 99 10.27 7.55 11.18
C GLY A 99 9.46 7.34 9.91
N LEU A 100 8.62 6.30 9.84
CA LEU A 100 7.78 6.02 8.68
C LEU A 100 6.61 7.01 8.61
N PRO A 101 6.27 7.55 7.41
CA PRO A 101 5.18 8.51 7.27
C PRO A 101 3.79 7.88 7.37
N PHE A 102 3.64 6.63 6.98
CA PHE A 102 2.37 5.91 7.01
C PHE A 102 2.54 4.38 7.05
N LEU A 103 1.47 3.70 7.47
CA LEU A 103 1.27 2.26 7.35
C LEU A 103 0.11 2.00 6.39
N VAL A 104 0.30 1.13 5.41
CA VAL A 104 -0.78 0.58 4.59
C VAL A 104 -1.52 -0.47 5.42
N MET A 105 -2.85 -0.52 5.29
CA MET A 105 -3.68 -1.47 6.03
C MET A 105 -4.92 -1.85 5.22
N HIS A 106 -5.22 -3.14 5.13
CA HIS A 106 -6.55 -3.60 4.72
C HIS A 106 -7.59 -3.18 5.76
N PRO A 107 -8.73 -2.59 5.38
CA PRO A 107 -9.73 -2.12 6.34
C PRO A 107 -10.24 -3.20 7.30
N GLY A 108 -10.33 -4.45 6.82
CA GLY A 108 -10.80 -5.61 7.57
C GLY A 108 -11.99 -6.31 6.91
N ALA A 109 -12.60 -7.24 7.65
CA ALA A 109 -13.69 -8.08 7.18
C ALA A 109 -14.84 -8.11 8.21
N HIS A 110 -16.09 -8.08 7.76
CA HIS A 110 -17.26 -8.03 8.64
C HIS A 110 -17.69 -9.40 9.20
N LEU A 111 -17.10 -10.50 8.76
CA LEU A 111 -17.31 -11.86 9.27
C LEU A 111 -18.78 -12.27 9.45
N GLY A 112 -19.65 -11.87 8.51
CA GLY A 112 -21.08 -12.17 8.53
C GLY A 112 -21.98 -11.07 9.16
N ALA A 113 -21.42 -10.05 9.83
CA ALA A 113 -22.21 -8.97 10.45
C ALA A 113 -22.81 -7.97 9.44
N GLY A 114 -22.36 -8.01 8.18
CA GLY A 114 -22.79 -7.09 7.12
C GLY A 114 -21.91 -5.85 6.99
N GLU A 115 -21.88 -5.29 5.77
CA GLU A 115 -20.98 -4.17 5.39
C GLU A 115 -21.17 -2.96 6.31
N THR A 116 -22.42 -2.54 6.56
CA THR A 116 -22.71 -1.35 7.38
C THR A 116 -22.18 -1.49 8.81
N ILE A 117 -22.35 -2.65 9.42
CA ILE A 117 -21.85 -2.90 10.78
C ILE A 117 -20.33 -2.96 10.76
N GLY A 118 -19.75 -3.70 9.80
CA GLY A 118 -18.29 -3.80 9.68
C GLY A 118 -17.61 -2.45 9.50
N LEU A 119 -18.15 -1.55 8.66
CA LEU A 119 -17.63 -0.19 8.49
C LEU A 119 -17.69 0.61 9.79
N LYS A 120 -18.79 0.52 10.55
CA LYS A 120 -18.90 1.17 11.88
C LYS A 120 -17.85 0.63 12.85
N GLN A 121 -17.58 -0.69 12.84
CA GLN A 121 -16.55 -1.29 13.68
C GLN A 121 -15.13 -0.81 13.31
N ILE A 122 -14.84 -0.67 12.00
CA ILE A 122 -13.56 -0.13 11.53
C ILE A 122 -13.38 1.30 12.02
N VAL A 123 -14.40 2.16 11.85
CA VAL A 123 -14.37 3.55 12.31
C VAL A 123 -14.10 3.62 13.82
N ALA A 124 -14.85 2.88 14.63
CA ALA A 124 -14.67 2.85 16.07
C ALA A 124 -13.25 2.37 16.46
N GLY A 125 -12.76 1.30 15.81
CA GLY A 125 -11.40 0.79 16.07
C GLY A 125 -10.31 1.79 15.69
N LEU A 126 -10.44 2.48 14.57
CA LEU A 126 -9.50 3.54 14.16
C LEU A 126 -9.51 4.73 15.13
N ASP A 127 -10.68 5.14 15.61
CA ASP A 127 -10.80 6.19 16.62
C ASP A 127 -10.09 5.81 17.93
N GLU A 128 -10.23 4.56 18.39
CA GLU A 128 -9.50 4.03 19.56
C GLU A 128 -7.99 4.05 19.34
N VAL A 129 -7.53 3.56 18.17
CA VAL A 129 -6.12 3.54 17.78
C VAL A 129 -5.55 4.96 17.72
N PHE A 130 -6.25 5.91 17.11
CA PHE A 130 -5.78 7.29 16.99
C PHE A 130 -5.77 8.04 18.33
N ALA A 131 -6.72 7.70 19.22
CA ALA A 131 -6.70 8.23 20.60
C ALA A 131 -5.49 7.73 21.39
N ALA A 132 -5.15 6.44 21.27
CA ALA A 132 -3.99 5.84 21.92
C ALA A 132 -2.66 6.36 21.34
N THR A 133 -2.62 6.63 20.03
CA THR A 133 -1.42 7.06 19.29
C THR A 133 -1.41 8.56 18.94
N LYS A 134 -2.02 9.41 19.74
CA LYS A 134 -2.22 10.84 19.46
C LYS A 134 -0.93 11.65 19.20
N ARG A 135 0.22 11.18 19.70
CA ARG A 135 1.54 11.82 19.52
C ARG A 135 2.26 11.35 18.25
N SER A 136 1.79 10.27 17.61
CA SER A 136 2.41 9.75 16.41
C SER A 136 1.98 10.54 15.17
N PRO A 137 2.91 10.92 14.28
CA PRO A 137 2.57 11.53 13.00
C PRO A 137 2.17 10.51 11.93
N VAL A 138 2.32 9.21 12.21
CA VAL A 138 2.08 8.13 11.25
C VAL A 138 0.61 8.10 10.84
N ARG A 139 0.36 8.12 9.53
CA ARG A 139 -0.96 7.97 8.94
C ARG A 139 -1.27 6.50 8.66
N ILE A 140 -2.54 6.16 8.55
CA ILE A 140 -3.00 4.86 8.05
C ILE A 140 -3.47 5.03 6.62
N ALA A 141 -2.81 4.39 5.67
CA ALA A 141 -3.24 4.32 4.28
C ALA A 141 -4.19 3.11 4.12
N LEU A 142 -5.49 3.39 4.06
CA LEU A 142 -6.50 2.35 3.82
C LEU A 142 -6.33 1.78 2.41
N GLU A 143 -6.11 0.49 2.32
CA GLU A 143 -5.96 -0.18 1.03
C GLU A 143 -7.31 -0.67 0.50
N ASN A 144 -7.56 -0.47 -0.80
CA ASN A 144 -8.67 -1.16 -1.43
C ASN A 144 -8.38 -2.68 -1.50
N THR A 145 -9.43 -3.48 -1.37
CA THR A 145 -9.33 -4.95 -1.37
C THR A 145 -10.00 -5.57 -2.59
N ALA A 146 -9.67 -6.81 -2.89
CA ALA A 146 -10.33 -7.60 -3.93
C ALA A 146 -11.83 -7.89 -3.62
N GLY A 147 -12.24 -7.75 -2.37
CA GLY A 147 -13.59 -8.13 -1.92
C GLY A 147 -13.77 -9.63 -1.72
N GLN A 148 -12.67 -10.35 -1.41
CA GLN A 148 -12.70 -11.78 -1.13
C GLN A 148 -13.46 -12.05 0.18
N GLY A 149 -14.36 -13.02 0.16
CA GLY A 149 -15.18 -13.37 1.32
C GLY A 149 -15.99 -12.19 1.85
N THR A 150 -15.71 -11.74 3.07
CA THR A 150 -16.39 -10.64 3.74
C THR A 150 -15.51 -9.39 3.90
N CYS A 151 -14.40 -9.31 3.13
CA CYS A 151 -13.47 -8.19 3.18
C CYS A 151 -14.13 -6.88 2.71
N LEU A 152 -13.92 -5.83 3.49
CA LEU A 152 -14.34 -4.46 3.20
C LEU A 152 -13.22 -3.70 2.46
N GLY A 153 -13.58 -2.63 1.73
CA GLY A 153 -12.61 -1.86 0.95
C GLY A 153 -12.65 -2.12 -0.56
N SER A 154 -13.42 -3.11 -1.03
CA SER A 154 -13.56 -3.41 -2.46
C SER A 154 -14.35 -2.36 -3.25
N LYS A 155 -15.16 -1.55 -2.55
CA LYS A 155 -15.89 -0.42 -3.11
C LYS A 155 -15.24 0.87 -2.62
N MET A 156 -15.09 1.88 -3.49
CA MET A 156 -14.52 3.18 -3.08
C MET A 156 -15.39 3.86 -2.01
N GLU A 157 -16.69 3.58 -2.02
CA GLU A 157 -17.65 4.02 -1.00
C GLU A 157 -17.33 3.45 0.40
N HIS A 158 -16.71 2.27 0.51
CA HIS A 158 -16.27 1.76 1.80
C HIS A 158 -15.16 2.63 2.39
N LEU A 159 -14.16 2.99 1.56
CA LEU A 159 -13.05 3.86 1.99
C LEU A 159 -13.57 5.24 2.38
N ALA A 160 -14.47 5.82 1.57
CA ALA A 160 -15.09 7.11 1.85
C ALA A 160 -15.89 7.08 3.16
N GLY A 161 -16.72 6.05 3.39
CA GLY A 161 -17.51 5.94 4.61
C GLY A 161 -16.64 5.80 5.88
N ILE A 162 -15.43 5.20 5.77
CA ILE A 162 -14.47 5.20 6.86
C ILE A 162 -13.91 6.60 7.09
N TYR A 163 -13.53 7.32 6.02
CA TYR A 163 -13.04 8.70 6.10
C TYR A 163 -14.05 9.65 6.76
N GLU A 164 -15.32 9.56 6.35
CA GLU A 164 -16.40 10.39 6.88
C GLU A 164 -16.73 10.06 8.34
N GLY A 165 -16.51 8.80 8.74
CA GLY A 165 -16.89 8.33 10.07
C GLY A 165 -15.88 8.59 11.16
N VAL A 166 -14.57 8.65 10.85
CA VAL A 166 -13.53 8.81 11.87
C VAL A 166 -13.43 10.26 12.37
N LYS A 167 -13.03 10.41 13.63
CA LYS A 167 -12.83 11.74 14.25
C LYS A 167 -11.56 12.45 13.76
N LYS A 168 -10.62 11.71 13.16
CA LYS A 168 -9.30 12.21 12.75
C LYS A 168 -8.99 11.82 11.29
N PRO A 169 -9.77 12.31 10.30
CA PRO A 169 -9.57 11.94 8.89
C PRO A 169 -8.20 12.37 8.35
N GLU A 170 -7.55 13.38 8.93
CA GLU A 170 -6.17 13.78 8.59
C GLU A 170 -5.13 12.70 8.89
N ARG A 171 -5.47 11.73 9.77
CA ARG A 171 -4.65 10.55 10.07
C ARG A 171 -4.83 9.41 9.06
N LEU A 172 -5.76 9.56 8.10
CA LEU A 172 -6.00 8.60 7.04
C LEU A 172 -5.35 9.00 5.72
N GLY A 173 -5.09 8.02 4.89
CA GLY A 173 -4.74 8.11 3.48
C GLY A 173 -5.30 6.91 2.74
N ILE A 174 -5.04 6.81 1.45
CA ILE A 174 -5.46 5.70 0.60
C ILE A 174 -4.22 5.06 -0.03
N CYS A 175 -4.18 3.73 -0.07
CA CYS A 175 -3.35 2.94 -0.95
C CYS A 175 -4.22 2.26 -2.00
N LEU A 176 -3.85 2.35 -3.28
CA LEU A 176 -4.56 1.68 -4.35
C LEU A 176 -3.75 0.50 -4.88
N ASP A 177 -4.25 -0.72 -4.63
CA ASP A 177 -3.72 -1.93 -5.25
C ASP A 177 -4.42 -2.21 -6.58
N THR A 178 -3.62 -2.40 -7.62
CA THR A 178 -4.11 -2.63 -9.00
C THR A 178 -4.75 -3.99 -9.19
N ALA A 179 -4.21 -5.05 -8.59
CA ALA A 179 -4.80 -6.38 -8.65
C ALA A 179 -6.13 -6.43 -7.89
N HIS A 180 -6.20 -5.77 -6.73
CA HIS A 180 -7.42 -5.66 -5.95
C HIS A 180 -8.51 -4.86 -6.67
N LEU A 181 -8.18 -3.72 -7.31
CA LEU A 181 -9.12 -2.98 -8.14
C LEU A 181 -9.71 -3.87 -9.23
N PHE A 182 -8.84 -4.60 -9.94
CA PHE A 182 -9.25 -5.47 -11.02
C PHE A 182 -10.13 -6.62 -10.53
N ALA A 183 -9.72 -7.30 -9.47
CA ALA A 183 -10.50 -8.37 -8.86
C ALA A 183 -11.83 -7.89 -8.28
N ALA A 184 -11.91 -6.64 -7.81
CA ALA A 184 -13.16 -6.01 -7.35
C ALA A 184 -14.10 -5.56 -8.50
N GLY A 185 -13.65 -5.67 -9.78
CA GLY A 185 -14.48 -5.37 -10.95
C GLY A 185 -14.22 -4.01 -11.61
N TYR A 186 -13.16 -3.29 -11.22
CA TYR A 186 -12.71 -2.10 -11.94
C TYR A 186 -11.81 -2.50 -13.11
N ASP A 187 -12.29 -2.37 -14.34
CA ASP A 187 -11.53 -2.73 -15.53
C ASP A 187 -10.45 -1.68 -15.87
N ILE A 188 -9.37 -1.70 -15.12
CA ILE A 188 -8.25 -0.75 -15.24
C ILE A 188 -7.31 -1.01 -16.42
N ARG A 189 -7.66 -1.91 -17.34
CA ARG A 189 -6.92 -2.16 -18.59
C ARG A 189 -6.98 -0.99 -19.57
N THR A 190 -7.93 -0.09 -19.39
CA THR A 190 -8.17 1.05 -20.27
C THR A 190 -8.16 2.36 -19.51
N ARG A 191 -7.89 3.49 -20.21
CA ARG A 191 -7.98 4.84 -19.62
C ARG A 191 -9.36 5.12 -19.03
N LYS A 192 -10.44 4.75 -19.74
CA LYS A 192 -11.83 4.89 -19.26
C LYS A 192 -12.07 4.06 -17.99
N GLY A 193 -11.45 2.89 -17.91
CA GLY A 193 -11.55 2.03 -16.73
C GLY A 193 -10.89 2.63 -15.50
N TRP A 194 -9.72 3.24 -15.67
CA TRP A 194 -9.03 3.99 -14.61
C TRP A 194 -9.83 5.21 -14.12
N THR A 195 -10.55 5.90 -15.01
CA THR A 195 -11.36 7.06 -14.65
C THR A 195 -12.37 6.74 -13.56
N LYS A 196 -13.04 5.57 -13.63
CA LYS A 196 -14.10 5.20 -12.66
C LYS A 196 -13.68 5.21 -11.19
N PRO A 197 -12.64 4.47 -10.74
CA PRO A 197 -12.21 4.49 -9.36
C PRO A 197 -11.60 5.85 -8.97
N LEU A 198 -10.85 6.49 -9.87
CA LEU A 198 -10.20 7.77 -9.59
C LEU A 198 -11.21 8.91 -9.41
N ASP A 199 -12.22 9.03 -10.28
CA ASP A 199 -13.26 10.05 -10.15
C ASP A 199 -14.10 9.86 -8.88
N LYS A 200 -14.35 8.59 -8.48
CA LYS A 200 -15.02 8.31 -7.21
C LYS A 200 -14.17 8.77 -6.02
N ILE A 201 -12.88 8.46 -6.01
CA ILE A 201 -11.98 8.90 -4.94
C ILE A 201 -11.88 10.43 -4.93
N GLU A 202 -11.72 11.08 -6.09
CA GLU A 202 -11.66 12.53 -6.16
C GLU A 202 -12.90 13.18 -5.57
N LYS A 203 -14.08 12.67 -5.93
CA LYS A 203 -15.36 13.20 -5.44
C LYS A 203 -15.59 12.98 -3.95
N LEU A 204 -15.18 11.83 -3.42
CA LEU A 204 -15.53 11.39 -2.08
C LEU A 204 -14.48 11.77 -1.02
N VAL A 205 -13.20 11.75 -1.38
CA VAL A 205 -12.09 11.91 -0.44
C VAL A 205 -11.06 12.92 -0.95
N GLY A 206 -10.83 12.96 -2.27
CA GLY A 206 -9.79 13.74 -2.95
C GLY A 206 -8.58 12.89 -3.32
N LEU A 207 -8.09 13.00 -4.57
CA LEU A 207 -6.93 12.26 -5.07
C LEU A 207 -5.63 12.57 -4.33
N LYS A 208 -5.53 13.73 -3.67
CA LYS A 208 -4.38 14.11 -2.83
C LYS A 208 -4.14 13.11 -1.68
N GLU A 209 -5.20 12.47 -1.21
CA GLU A 209 -5.15 11.49 -0.12
C GLU A 209 -4.63 10.11 -0.55
N ILE A 210 -4.42 9.87 -1.84
CA ILE A 210 -3.68 8.69 -2.31
C ILE A 210 -2.21 8.85 -1.92
N LEU A 211 -1.74 8.04 -0.98
CA LEU A 211 -0.38 8.04 -0.47
C LEU A 211 0.54 7.14 -1.27
N ALA A 212 0.03 5.99 -1.73
CA ALA A 212 0.79 4.99 -2.47
C ALA A 212 -0.10 4.18 -3.42
N PHE A 213 0.57 3.46 -4.32
CA PHE A 213 -0.02 2.42 -5.14
C PHE A 213 0.71 1.09 -4.89
N HIS A 214 -0.02 -0.02 -4.78
CA HIS A 214 0.54 -1.34 -4.98
C HIS A 214 0.38 -1.71 -6.45
N LEU A 215 1.51 -2.03 -7.09
CA LEU A 215 1.60 -2.32 -8.52
C LEU A 215 1.72 -3.82 -8.71
N ASN A 216 0.59 -4.50 -8.81
CA ASN A 216 0.50 -5.93 -8.95
C ASN A 216 -0.39 -6.27 -10.13
N ASP A 217 0.03 -7.19 -11.02
CA ASP A 217 -0.89 -7.74 -12.00
C ASP A 217 -1.76 -8.82 -11.34
N SER A 218 -2.87 -9.18 -11.94
CA SER A 218 -3.82 -10.13 -11.37
C SER A 218 -3.73 -11.48 -12.08
N LYS A 219 -3.56 -12.57 -11.33
CA LYS A 219 -3.70 -13.95 -11.88
C LYS A 219 -5.15 -14.28 -12.20
N THR A 220 -6.11 -13.58 -11.60
CA THR A 220 -7.53 -13.90 -11.65
C THR A 220 -8.30 -12.94 -12.55
N ALA A 221 -9.48 -13.37 -13.02
CA ALA A 221 -10.30 -12.59 -13.94
C ALA A 221 -10.89 -11.33 -13.27
N LEU A 222 -11.29 -10.39 -14.13
CA LEU A 222 -12.02 -9.19 -13.72
C LEU A 222 -13.27 -9.56 -12.90
N GLY A 223 -13.41 -8.95 -11.71
CA GLY A 223 -14.55 -9.16 -10.84
C GLY A 223 -14.57 -10.53 -10.12
N SER A 224 -13.47 -11.26 -10.14
CA SER A 224 -13.33 -12.59 -9.51
C SER A 224 -13.47 -12.55 -7.98
N ARG A 225 -13.17 -11.39 -7.34
CA ARG A 225 -13.05 -11.23 -5.90
C ARG A 225 -12.03 -12.18 -5.26
N VAL A 226 -10.97 -12.49 -5.99
CA VAL A 226 -9.89 -13.36 -5.52
C VAL A 226 -8.57 -12.59 -5.60
N ASP A 227 -7.91 -12.49 -4.46
CA ASP A 227 -6.62 -11.82 -4.33
C ASP A 227 -5.49 -12.80 -4.69
N ARG A 228 -4.91 -12.62 -5.88
CA ARG A 228 -3.74 -13.38 -6.37
C ARG A 228 -2.93 -12.51 -7.31
N HIS A 229 -1.74 -12.12 -6.87
CA HIS A 229 -0.83 -11.28 -7.61
C HIS A 229 -0.06 -12.06 -8.69
N ALA A 230 0.14 -11.41 -9.84
CA ALA A 230 1.02 -11.85 -10.93
C ALA A 230 2.11 -10.78 -11.18
N HIS A 231 3.16 -11.16 -11.92
CA HIS A 231 4.19 -10.22 -12.39
C HIS A 231 3.61 -9.21 -13.38
N ILE A 232 4.20 -8.04 -13.43
CA ILE A 232 3.73 -6.92 -14.26
C ILE A 232 3.65 -7.31 -15.74
N GLY A 233 2.45 -7.22 -16.29
CA GLY A 233 2.16 -7.57 -17.69
C GLY A 233 2.00 -9.06 -17.95
N GLN A 234 2.08 -9.92 -16.94
CA GLN A 234 1.93 -11.38 -17.07
C GLN A 234 0.58 -11.89 -16.52
N GLY A 235 -0.26 -11.00 -16.05
CA GLY A 235 -1.59 -11.30 -15.55
C GLY A 235 -2.71 -10.81 -16.48
N GLN A 236 -3.91 -10.71 -15.93
CA GLN A 236 -5.13 -10.35 -16.65
C GLN A 236 -5.33 -8.84 -16.84
N ILE A 237 -4.58 -7.99 -16.08
CA ILE A 237 -4.56 -6.54 -16.28
C ILE A 237 -3.74 -6.21 -17.53
N GLY A 238 -2.57 -6.84 -17.66
CA GLY A 238 -1.66 -6.63 -18.78
C GLY A 238 -0.96 -5.28 -18.75
N ILE A 239 0.01 -5.13 -19.63
CA ILE A 239 0.98 -4.03 -19.62
C ILE A 239 0.35 -2.65 -19.82
N GLU A 240 -0.77 -2.56 -20.57
CA GLU A 240 -1.38 -1.26 -20.89
C GLU A 240 -2.04 -0.61 -19.67
N GLY A 241 -2.62 -1.39 -18.76
CA GLY A 241 -3.16 -0.87 -17.50
C GLY A 241 -2.10 -0.12 -16.67
N PHE A 242 -0.90 -0.70 -16.59
CA PHE A 242 0.24 -0.07 -15.91
C PHE A 242 0.79 1.12 -16.70
N ARG A 243 0.90 1.02 -18.04
CA ARG A 243 1.34 2.15 -18.87
C ARG A 243 0.47 3.39 -18.67
N ILE A 244 -0.83 3.23 -18.54
CA ILE A 244 -1.77 4.32 -18.28
C ILE A 244 -1.47 4.98 -16.94
N LEU A 245 -1.34 4.17 -15.87
CA LEU A 245 -1.13 4.64 -14.51
C LEU A 245 0.21 5.36 -14.32
N VAL A 246 1.32 4.74 -14.75
CA VAL A 246 2.66 5.29 -14.50
C VAL A 246 2.93 6.59 -15.26
N ASN A 247 2.13 6.88 -16.31
CA ASN A 247 2.20 8.12 -17.07
C ASN A 247 1.13 9.15 -16.68
N ASP A 248 0.35 8.89 -15.63
CA ASP A 248 -0.57 9.89 -15.10
C ASP A 248 0.19 10.93 -14.27
N SER A 249 0.22 12.16 -14.76
CA SER A 249 0.99 13.25 -14.14
C SER A 249 0.56 13.59 -12.72
N ARG A 250 -0.68 13.25 -12.34
CA ARG A 250 -1.19 13.43 -10.98
C ARG A 250 -0.44 12.59 -9.95
N PHE A 251 0.19 11.48 -10.38
CA PHE A 251 0.87 10.49 -9.53
C PHE A 251 2.37 10.40 -9.79
N LYS A 252 2.98 11.37 -10.48
CA LYS A 252 4.41 11.35 -10.89
C LYS A 252 5.39 11.14 -9.73
N ASP A 253 5.05 11.61 -8.52
CA ASP A 253 5.92 11.52 -7.34
C ASP A 253 5.38 10.56 -6.26
N LYS A 254 4.25 9.88 -6.53
CA LYS A 254 3.69 8.91 -5.58
C LYS A 254 4.49 7.62 -5.58
N PRO A 255 4.63 6.96 -4.41
CA PRO A 255 5.17 5.62 -4.29
C PRO A 255 4.36 4.60 -5.09
N GLY A 256 5.04 3.76 -5.87
CA GLY A 256 4.49 2.58 -6.53
C GLY A 256 5.29 1.35 -6.10
N CYS A 257 4.68 0.48 -5.31
CA CYS A 257 5.31 -0.64 -4.63
C CYS A 257 4.88 -1.97 -5.24
N LEU A 258 5.84 -2.84 -5.54
CA LEU A 258 5.60 -4.23 -5.94
C LEU A 258 5.34 -5.11 -4.72
N GLU A 259 4.32 -5.96 -4.80
CA GLU A 259 4.05 -7.08 -3.88
C GLU A 259 3.87 -8.39 -4.65
N THR A 260 4.49 -8.46 -5.80
CA THR A 260 4.49 -9.65 -6.66
C THR A 260 5.24 -10.80 -5.99
N PRO A 261 4.93 -12.07 -6.33
CA PRO A 261 5.72 -13.22 -5.90
C PRO A 261 7.21 -13.01 -6.20
N LYS A 262 8.07 -13.42 -5.28
CA LYS A 262 9.52 -13.24 -5.41
C LYS A 262 10.29 -14.34 -4.73
N SER A 263 11.46 -14.64 -5.24
CA SER A 263 12.49 -15.48 -4.65
C SER A 263 13.46 -14.65 -3.78
N ASP A 264 14.31 -15.34 -3.05
CA ASP A 264 15.24 -14.70 -2.10
C ASP A 264 16.28 -13.81 -2.79
N ASP A 265 16.62 -14.07 -4.05
CA ASP A 265 17.56 -13.28 -4.86
C ASP A 265 16.92 -12.04 -5.52
N LEU A 266 15.60 -11.86 -5.39
CA LEU A 266 14.83 -10.72 -5.86
C LEU A 266 14.86 -10.50 -7.39
N HIS A 267 15.24 -11.52 -8.19
CA HIS A 267 15.36 -11.34 -9.64
C HIS A 267 14.01 -10.96 -10.28
N GLU A 268 12.88 -11.44 -9.77
CA GLU A 268 11.55 -11.09 -10.26
C GLU A 268 11.23 -9.62 -9.98
N ASP A 269 11.61 -9.08 -8.82
CA ASP A 269 11.47 -7.65 -8.52
C ASP A 269 12.31 -6.81 -9.48
N VAL A 270 13.55 -7.23 -9.79
CA VAL A 270 14.40 -6.56 -10.79
C VAL A 270 13.71 -6.51 -12.16
N GLN A 271 13.13 -7.62 -12.61
CA GLN A 271 12.41 -7.68 -13.89
C GLN A 271 11.16 -6.81 -13.89
N ASN A 272 10.34 -6.88 -12.83
CA ASN A 272 9.13 -6.09 -12.70
C ASN A 272 9.43 -4.58 -12.64
N LEU A 273 10.46 -4.17 -11.88
CA LEU A 273 10.91 -2.78 -11.83
C LEU A 273 11.43 -2.29 -13.19
N ALA A 274 12.19 -3.11 -13.90
CA ALA A 274 12.66 -2.79 -15.25
C ALA A 274 11.48 -2.61 -16.22
N THR A 275 10.49 -3.50 -16.14
CA THR A 275 9.25 -3.41 -16.92
C THR A 275 8.54 -2.09 -16.63
N LEU A 276 8.24 -1.76 -15.36
CA LEU A 276 7.56 -0.51 -15.00
C LEU A 276 8.31 0.72 -15.49
N ARG A 277 9.64 0.76 -15.33
CA ARG A 277 10.49 1.88 -15.79
C ARG A 277 10.43 2.05 -17.31
N SER A 278 10.40 0.95 -18.07
CA SER A 278 10.29 1.00 -19.53
C SER A 278 8.97 1.58 -20.03
N LEU A 279 7.92 1.58 -19.20
CA LEU A 279 6.62 2.13 -19.54
C LEU A 279 6.54 3.66 -19.40
N VAL A 280 7.45 4.25 -18.62
CA VAL A 280 7.46 5.71 -18.37
C VAL A 280 7.88 6.43 -19.66
N ARG A 281 7.06 7.36 -20.12
CA ARG A 281 7.37 8.19 -21.29
C ARG A 281 8.43 9.22 -20.94
N PRO A 282 9.41 9.45 -21.81
CA PRO A 282 10.36 10.55 -21.62
C PRO A 282 9.61 11.91 -21.59
N PRO A 283 10.12 12.91 -20.86
CA PRO A 283 9.53 14.24 -20.85
C PRO A 283 9.50 14.81 -22.26
N LYS A 284 8.39 15.49 -22.61
CA LYS A 284 8.13 16.01 -23.98
C LYS A 284 9.20 16.96 -24.58
N ASN A 285 10.22 17.33 -23.81
CA ASN A 285 11.25 18.31 -24.23
C ASN A 285 12.53 17.68 -24.85
N TRP A 286 12.58 16.35 -25.09
CA TRP A 286 13.77 15.72 -25.70
C TRP A 286 13.77 15.66 -27.23
N SER A 287 12.76 16.22 -27.91
CA SER A 287 12.66 16.18 -29.36
C SER A 287 13.16 17.45 -30.07
N ARG A 288 13.99 18.27 -29.43
CA ARG A 288 14.68 19.41 -30.10
C ARG A 288 16.19 19.32 -29.87
N GLY A 289 16.88 18.63 -30.72
CA GLY A 289 18.36 18.61 -30.69
C GLY A 289 19.01 17.51 -31.50
N VAL A 290 18.46 17.13 -32.65
CA VAL A 290 19.31 16.58 -33.74
C VAL A 290 19.40 17.67 -34.77
N MET A 291 20.41 18.52 -34.67
CA MET A 291 20.81 19.36 -35.78
C MET A 291 21.48 18.44 -36.81
N GLU A 292 20.92 18.44 -37.99
CA GLU A 292 21.58 18.01 -39.21
C GLU A 292 22.90 18.78 -39.39
N TYR A 293 23.97 18.05 -39.58
CA TYR A 293 25.14 18.47 -40.31
C TYR A 293 25.42 17.45 -41.42
#